data_55428da35d3ab6ef87153cf319b07628
#
_entry.id   55428da35d3ab6ef87153cf319b07628
#
_cell.length_a   1.000
_cell.length_b   1.000
_cell.length_c   1.000
_cell.angle_alpha   90.00
_cell.angle_beta   90.00
_cell.angle_gamma   90.00
#
_symmetry.space_group_name_H-M   'P 1'
#
loop_
_entity.id
_entity.type
_entity.pdbx_description
1 polymer ?
#
loop_
_entity_poly.entity_id
_entity_poly.type
_entity_poly.pdbx_seq_one_letter_code
_entity_poly.pdbx_strand_id
1 'polypeptide(L)'
;MTAAHRNPNTSPHPYRFSNDASRPSDATKPDETVAVRAGRENKFAPGEAIRDDLPQALPLPLAAHDALEIIEEAGGEAWCVGGFVRDALLGRPIHDVDIATSLPWPAVQEAFRDAGWGTVETGVAHGTLTVVRDGEPLEITTYRTDGTYSDGRHPDSVTQASSIEEDLKRRDFTINALAYHPARGIIDPFGGVADMERGVLRSVGDPTTRFSEDALRILRACRFASQLGVAIDPATFEAMIACKNLLRQVSGERVYRELERFVCGDYVHDALMACVDVLAFVLPELVAMKGCAQVTKYHIYDVLEHTAWVVQRTPPEPLQRWSALFHDMGKPAAAFFEETDEGPVEHFYGHAAVSVSLACGIMHRLPFPAWLRRDVPPLVRAHDDVVPPNARAVRRMLGRLGGRTDLFAALCDIKRADALAQAPFCAPRADAADELRALMEQILEEEAAFTVKHLVINGRDIMALGVAAGPEVGRLLDACLDAVIDERVPNEREELLAFAEKLRRETS
;
A
#
# COMPACT_ATOMS: atom_id res chain seq x y z
N MET A 1 -11.44 11.19 -63.95
CA MET A 1 -10.04 10.87 -64.24
C MET A 1 -9.37 10.77 -62.88
N THR A 2 -9.16 9.69 -62.49
CA THR A 2 -8.24 8.58 -62.27
C THR A 2 -7.95 8.49 -60.82
N ALA A 3 -8.13 7.52 -60.12
CA ALA A 3 -8.15 6.05 -60.15
C ALA A 3 -7.65 5.61 -58.76
N ALA A 4 -8.41 4.74 -58.16
CA ALA A 4 -8.12 4.11 -56.90
C ALA A 4 -6.91 3.17 -56.96
N HIS A 5 -6.18 3.03 -55.86
CA HIS A 5 -5.45 1.80 -55.55
C HIS A 5 -5.86 1.25 -54.21
N ARG A 6 -6.62 0.14 -54.28
CA ARG A 6 -6.84 -0.79 -53.20
C ARG A 6 -5.60 -1.68 -53.07
N ASN A 7 -5.21 -1.91 -51.82
CA ASN A 7 -4.27 -2.98 -51.49
C ASN A 7 -5.07 -4.12 -50.83
N PRO A 8 -4.98 -5.35 -51.29
CA PRO A 8 -5.68 -6.49 -50.73
C PRO A 8 -4.73 -7.36 -49.88
N ASN A 9 -5.31 -8.12 -48.96
CA ASN A 9 -4.81 -9.29 -48.29
C ASN A 9 -3.99 -9.06 -46.99
N THR A 10 -4.69 -9.28 -45.87
CA THR A 10 -4.14 -10.05 -44.76
C THR A 10 -5.21 -10.96 -44.20
N SER A 11 -5.11 -12.22 -44.56
CA SER A 11 -5.81 -13.31 -43.87
C SER A 11 -5.06 -13.71 -42.63
N PRO A 12 -5.72 -14.06 -41.50
CA PRO A 12 -5.04 -14.57 -40.32
C PRO A 12 -4.75 -16.06 -40.47
N HIS A 13 -3.49 -16.44 -40.29
CA HIS A 13 -3.10 -17.83 -40.12
C HIS A 13 -3.26 -18.28 -38.67
N PRO A 14 -3.90 -19.44 -38.44
CA PRO A 14 -3.96 -20.03 -37.09
C PRO A 14 -2.74 -20.91 -36.87
N TYR A 15 -1.91 -20.55 -35.91
CA TYR A 15 -0.87 -21.47 -35.41
C TYR A 15 -1.51 -22.48 -34.42
N ARG A 16 -1.63 -23.73 -34.90
CA ARG A 16 -1.79 -24.90 -34.04
C ARG A 16 -0.43 -25.28 -33.47
N PHE A 17 -0.28 -25.24 -32.15
CA PHE A 17 0.83 -25.91 -31.48
C PHE A 17 0.55 -27.41 -31.40
N SER A 18 1.40 -28.21 -32.03
CA SER A 18 1.48 -29.65 -31.80
C SER A 18 2.20 -29.89 -30.46
N ASN A 19 1.50 -30.56 -29.54
CA ASN A 19 2.12 -31.23 -28.41
C ASN A 19 3.01 -32.38 -28.90
N ASP A 20 4.31 -32.23 -28.83
CA ASP A 20 5.23 -33.32 -28.52
C ASP A 20 6.63 -32.78 -28.31
N ALA A 21 7.06 -32.66 -27.05
CA ALA A 21 8.44 -32.73 -26.62
C ALA A 21 8.46 -33.05 -25.12
N SER A 22 8.94 -34.24 -24.83
CA SER A 22 9.24 -34.83 -23.55
C SER A 22 9.87 -33.87 -22.55
N ARG A 23 9.11 -33.57 -21.48
CA ARG A 23 9.64 -32.94 -20.26
C ARG A 23 10.39 -33.96 -19.44
N PRO A 24 11.54 -33.64 -18.85
CA PRO A 24 12.10 -34.45 -17.76
C PRO A 24 11.15 -34.36 -16.58
N SER A 25 10.67 -35.51 -16.13
CA SER A 25 9.99 -35.72 -14.87
C SER A 25 10.99 -35.58 -13.74
N ASP A 26 10.60 -34.77 -12.75
CA ASP A 26 11.04 -34.63 -11.38
C ASP A 26 11.46 -33.19 -11.03
N ALA A 27 10.44 -32.33 -10.91
CA ALA A 27 10.43 -31.31 -9.88
C ALA A 27 9.01 -31.38 -9.29
N THR A 28 8.92 -31.94 -8.11
CA THR A 28 7.72 -31.98 -7.30
C THR A 28 7.19 -30.55 -7.14
N LYS A 29 6.15 -30.24 -7.92
CA LYS A 29 5.25 -29.13 -7.61
C LYS A 29 4.68 -29.44 -6.22
N PRO A 30 4.67 -28.50 -5.26
CA PRO A 30 3.73 -28.61 -4.17
C PRO A 30 2.34 -28.46 -4.79
N ASP A 31 1.57 -29.54 -4.74
CA ASP A 31 0.13 -29.56 -4.95
C ASP A 31 -0.49 -28.83 -3.74
N GLU A 32 -0.63 -27.52 -3.86
CA GLU A 32 -1.41 -26.71 -2.96
C GLU A 32 -2.37 -25.89 -3.81
N THR A 33 -3.52 -26.49 -4.11
CA THR A 33 -4.79 -25.77 -4.03
C THR A 33 -4.70 -24.88 -2.80
N VAL A 34 -4.71 -23.55 -2.99
CA VAL A 34 -4.68 -22.55 -1.93
C VAL A 34 -5.92 -22.74 -1.06
N ALA A 35 -5.87 -23.73 -0.19
CA ALA A 35 -6.64 -23.80 1.03
C ALA A 35 -5.96 -22.82 1.98
N VAL A 36 -6.49 -21.60 2.07
CA VAL A 36 -6.26 -20.71 3.19
C VAL A 36 -6.25 -21.58 4.44
N ARG A 37 -5.15 -21.56 5.20
CA ARG A 37 -4.94 -22.34 6.41
C ARG A 37 -6.16 -22.26 7.32
N ALA A 38 -7.10 -23.17 7.16
CA ALA A 38 -8.07 -23.55 8.16
C ALA A 38 -7.34 -24.47 9.14
N GLY A 39 -6.70 -23.88 10.14
CA GLY A 39 -5.92 -24.57 11.16
C GLY A 39 -6.13 -23.98 12.54
N ARG A 40 -7.40 -23.79 12.93
CA ARG A 40 -7.83 -23.80 14.33
C ARG A 40 -9.18 -24.51 14.40
N GLU A 41 -9.24 -25.55 15.21
CA GLU A 41 -10.47 -26.32 15.44
C GLU A 41 -11.59 -25.39 15.91
N ASN A 42 -12.72 -25.48 15.21
CA ASN A 42 -13.91 -24.69 15.39
C ASN A 42 -14.61 -25.09 16.71
N LYS A 43 -14.74 -24.17 17.67
CA LYS A 43 -15.36 -24.43 18.97
C LYS A 43 -16.77 -23.88 19.14
N PHE A 44 -17.39 -23.20 18.14
CA PHE A 44 -18.60 -22.42 18.38
C PHE A 44 -19.71 -22.63 17.33
N ALA A 45 -20.96 -22.58 17.79
CA ALA A 45 -22.18 -22.69 16.98
C ALA A 45 -22.78 -21.30 16.69
N PRO A 46 -23.46 -21.07 15.54
CA PRO A 46 -24.02 -19.76 15.19
C PRO A 46 -25.35 -19.50 15.89
N GLY A 47 -25.55 -18.29 16.42
CA GLY A 47 -26.89 -17.76 16.63
C GLY A 47 -27.34 -17.22 18.01
N GLU A 48 -26.42 -16.77 18.90
CA GLU A 48 -26.85 -16.08 20.13
C GLU A 48 -26.26 -14.64 20.17
N ALA A 49 -27.11 -13.68 20.57
CA ALA A 49 -26.78 -12.25 20.55
C ALA A 49 -25.76 -11.85 21.65
N ILE A 50 -25.68 -12.60 22.75
CA ILE A 50 -24.68 -12.43 23.82
C ILE A 50 -23.90 -13.73 23.94
N ARG A 51 -22.57 -13.65 23.88
CA ARG A 51 -21.68 -14.82 23.93
C ARG A 51 -20.91 -14.86 25.23
N ASP A 52 -21.32 -15.76 26.12
CA ASP A 52 -20.71 -15.98 27.46
C ASP A 52 -19.31 -16.64 27.39
N ASP A 53 -18.94 -17.17 26.23
CA ASP A 53 -17.67 -17.88 25.98
C ASP A 53 -16.52 -16.99 25.48
N LEU A 54 -16.80 -15.69 25.25
CA LEU A 54 -15.78 -14.71 24.86
C LEU A 54 -15.08 -14.09 26.10
N PRO A 55 -13.91 -13.46 25.93
CA PRO A 55 -13.26 -12.77 27.03
C PRO A 55 -14.24 -11.82 27.71
N GLN A 56 -14.49 -12.00 29.01
CA GLN A 56 -15.39 -11.15 29.78
C GLN A 56 -14.90 -9.69 29.88
N ALA A 57 -13.62 -9.45 29.66
CA ALA A 57 -13.04 -8.11 29.66
C ALA A 57 -12.11 -7.92 28.46
N LEU A 58 -12.41 -6.95 27.60
CA LEU A 58 -11.49 -6.44 26.60
C LEU A 58 -10.62 -5.32 27.20
N PRO A 59 -9.38 -5.13 26.73
CA PRO A 59 -8.51 -4.07 27.18
C PRO A 59 -9.07 -2.70 26.74
N LEU A 60 -9.82 -2.04 27.61
CA LEU A 60 -10.44 -0.75 27.36
C LEU A 60 -9.58 0.38 27.93
N PRO A 61 -9.20 1.41 27.14
CA PRO A 61 -8.55 2.60 27.67
C PRO A 61 -9.40 3.30 28.74
N LEU A 62 -8.76 3.87 29.76
CA LEU A 62 -9.46 4.53 30.87
C LEU A 62 -10.39 5.65 30.38
N ALA A 63 -9.95 6.45 29.42
CA ALA A 63 -10.78 7.51 28.83
C ALA A 63 -12.07 6.96 28.19
N ALA A 64 -12.01 5.79 27.54
CA ALA A 64 -13.20 5.18 26.95
C ALA A 64 -14.12 4.60 28.03
N HIS A 65 -13.57 4.05 29.12
CA HIS A 65 -14.35 3.61 30.29
C HIS A 65 -15.12 4.76 30.92
N ASP A 66 -14.41 5.85 31.24
CA ASP A 66 -15.04 7.05 31.84
C ASP A 66 -16.08 7.67 30.87
N ALA A 67 -15.83 7.61 29.57
CA ALA A 67 -16.79 8.11 28.59
C ALA A 67 -18.10 7.30 28.57
N LEU A 68 -18.03 5.96 28.74
CA LEU A 68 -19.22 5.13 28.89
C LEU A 68 -20.00 5.54 30.15
N GLU A 69 -19.33 5.72 31.30
CA GLU A 69 -19.95 6.11 32.55
C GLU A 69 -20.65 7.49 32.44
N ILE A 70 -19.98 8.51 31.86
CA ILE A 70 -20.58 9.84 31.67
C ILE A 70 -21.87 9.77 30.86
N ILE A 71 -21.89 8.97 29.77
CA ILE A 71 -23.09 8.81 28.94
C ILE A 71 -24.20 8.11 29.73
N GLU A 72 -23.89 7.09 30.51
CA GLU A 72 -24.87 6.33 31.30
C GLU A 72 -25.44 7.16 32.46
N GLU A 73 -24.61 7.96 33.14
CA GLU A 73 -25.05 8.92 34.17
C GLU A 73 -26.00 9.99 33.58
N ALA A 74 -25.80 10.36 32.30
CA ALA A 74 -26.70 11.25 31.58
C ALA A 74 -27.99 10.56 31.08
N GLY A 75 -28.20 9.26 31.45
CA GLY A 75 -29.40 8.49 31.11
C GLY A 75 -29.38 7.86 29.72
N GLY A 76 -28.23 7.80 29.08
CA GLY A 76 -28.03 7.15 27.77
C GLY A 76 -27.57 5.70 27.91
N GLU A 77 -27.65 4.97 26.79
CA GLU A 77 -26.96 3.70 26.59
C GLU A 77 -25.70 3.96 25.78
N ALA A 78 -24.58 3.30 26.11
CA ALA A 78 -23.32 3.44 25.39
C ALA A 78 -22.63 2.10 25.19
N TRP A 79 -21.93 1.97 24.04
CA TRP A 79 -21.17 0.80 23.65
C TRP A 79 -19.91 1.18 22.89
N CYS A 80 -18.79 0.53 23.18
CA CYS A 80 -17.64 0.55 22.27
C CYS A 80 -17.95 -0.29 21.03
N VAL A 81 -17.61 0.17 19.83
CA VAL A 81 -18.08 -0.45 18.58
C VAL A 81 -16.99 -0.61 17.51
N GLY A 82 -17.23 -1.48 16.56
CA GLY A 82 -16.48 -1.53 15.32
C GLY A 82 -15.05 -2.06 15.44
N GLY A 83 -14.10 -1.30 14.90
CA GLY A 83 -12.69 -1.70 14.78
C GLY A 83 -12.05 -2.06 16.10
N PHE A 84 -12.35 -1.31 17.17
CA PHE A 84 -11.86 -1.58 18.51
C PHE A 84 -12.21 -3.00 18.97
N VAL A 85 -13.49 -3.40 18.89
CA VAL A 85 -13.95 -4.72 19.37
C VAL A 85 -13.29 -5.84 18.60
N ARG A 86 -13.23 -5.70 17.26
CA ARG A 86 -12.54 -6.66 16.38
C ARG A 86 -11.05 -6.79 16.76
N ASP A 87 -10.32 -5.67 16.85
CA ASP A 87 -8.88 -5.70 17.06
C ASP A 87 -8.53 -6.21 18.47
N ALA A 88 -9.32 -5.86 19.49
CA ALA A 88 -9.19 -6.39 20.84
C ALA A 88 -9.40 -7.92 20.88
N LEU A 89 -10.43 -8.44 20.18
CA LEU A 89 -10.67 -9.88 20.09
C LEU A 89 -9.59 -10.64 19.32
N LEU A 90 -8.98 -10.00 18.30
CA LEU A 90 -7.86 -10.57 17.55
C LEU A 90 -6.50 -10.41 18.24
N GLY A 91 -6.44 -9.74 19.40
CA GLY A 91 -5.19 -9.44 20.11
C GLY A 91 -4.26 -8.49 19.32
N ARG A 92 -4.84 -7.64 18.48
CA ARG A 92 -4.12 -6.63 17.69
C ARG A 92 -3.97 -5.33 18.49
N PRO A 93 -2.99 -4.48 18.15
CA PRO A 93 -2.87 -3.15 18.74
C PRO A 93 -4.14 -2.33 18.54
N ILE A 94 -4.61 -1.70 19.61
CA ILE A 94 -5.78 -0.82 19.61
C ILE A 94 -5.27 0.59 19.30
N HIS A 95 -5.85 1.23 18.30
CA HIS A 95 -5.50 2.60 17.90
C HIS A 95 -6.60 3.59 18.29
N ASP A 96 -7.84 3.32 17.90
CA ASP A 96 -8.97 4.22 18.09
C ASP A 96 -10.11 3.46 18.77
N VAL A 97 -10.87 4.12 19.64
CA VAL A 97 -12.10 3.59 20.26
C VAL A 97 -13.26 4.46 19.84
N ASP A 98 -14.19 3.87 19.08
CA ASP A 98 -15.45 4.50 18.72
C ASP A 98 -16.52 4.09 19.73
N ILE A 99 -17.32 5.06 20.19
CA ILE A 99 -18.46 4.83 21.08
C ILE A 99 -19.74 5.14 20.31
N ALA A 100 -20.71 4.23 20.38
CA ALA A 100 -22.07 4.45 19.91
C ALA A 100 -23.00 4.65 21.12
N THR A 101 -23.96 5.59 21.03
CA THR A 101 -24.85 5.94 22.13
C THR A 101 -26.29 6.19 21.69
N SER A 102 -27.22 5.93 22.59
CA SER A 102 -28.64 6.30 22.40
C SER A 102 -28.90 7.80 22.56
N LEU A 103 -27.99 8.57 23.16
CA LEU A 103 -28.15 10.02 23.34
C LEU A 103 -27.94 10.75 22.01
N PRO A 104 -28.76 11.78 21.72
CA PRO A 104 -28.48 12.69 20.61
C PRO A 104 -27.23 13.53 20.90
N TRP A 105 -26.44 13.87 19.86
CA TRP A 105 -25.16 14.56 20.02
C TRP A 105 -25.21 15.83 20.88
N PRO A 106 -26.30 16.66 20.93
CA PRO A 106 -26.34 17.82 21.82
C PRO A 106 -26.35 17.42 23.29
N ALA A 107 -27.05 16.33 23.67
CA ALA A 107 -27.08 15.83 25.04
C ALA A 107 -25.71 15.23 25.41
N VAL A 108 -25.04 14.55 24.46
CA VAL A 108 -23.66 14.08 24.64
C VAL A 108 -22.73 15.27 24.91
N GLN A 109 -22.84 16.36 24.14
CA GLN A 109 -22.01 17.54 24.30
C GLN A 109 -22.21 18.20 25.69
N GLU A 110 -23.45 18.28 26.15
CA GLU A 110 -23.78 18.82 27.50
C GLU A 110 -23.15 17.95 28.59
N ALA A 111 -23.37 16.63 28.56
CA ALA A 111 -22.85 15.69 29.54
C ALA A 111 -21.31 15.75 29.67
N PHE A 112 -20.61 15.79 28.53
CA PHE A 112 -19.14 15.87 28.56
C PHE A 112 -18.59 17.23 28.97
N ARG A 113 -19.30 18.32 28.68
CA ARG A 113 -18.94 19.68 29.19
C ARG A 113 -19.13 19.75 30.71
N ASP A 114 -20.21 19.19 31.22
CA ASP A 114 -20.47 19.14 32.67
C ASP A 114 -19.43 18.29 33.40
N ALA A 115 -18.92 17.23 32.76
CA ALA A 115 -17.81 16.41 33.25
C ALA A 115 -16.41 17.07 33.06
N GLY A 116 -16.36 18.27 32.47
CA GLY A 116 -15.11 19.02 32.24
C GLY A 116 -14.25 18.57 31.08
N TRP A 117 -14.81 17.80 30.11
CA TRP A 117 -14.10 17.38 28.90
C TRP A 117 -14.22 18.41 27.78
N GLY A 118 -13.20 18.47 26.92
CA GLY A 118 -13.28 19.22 25.67
C GLY A 118 -14.24 18.55 24.68
N THR A 119 -14.94 19.35 23.86
CA THR A 119 -15.84 18.85 22.80
C THR A 119 -15.57 19.57 21.49
N VAL A 120 -15.53 18.83 20.37
CA VAL A 120 -15.32 19.35 19.02
C VAL A 120 -16.41 18.80 18.09
N GLU A 121 -17.08 19.68 17.39
CA GLU A 121 -18.18 19.36 16.47
C GLU A 121 -17.65 18.88 15.10
N THR A 122 -16.98 17.73 15.06
CA THR A 122 -16.33 17.22 13.84
C THR A 122 -17.28 16.57 12.84
N GLY A 123 -18.43 16.05 13.29
CA GLY A 123 -19.33 15.25 12.43
C GLY A 123 -20.80 15.36 12.84
N VAL A 124 -21.24 16.49 13.41
CA VAL A 124 -22.60 16.67 13.94
C VAL A 124 -23.70 16.48 12.90
N ALA A 125 -23.43 16.76 11.64
CA ALA A 125 -24.36 16.49 10.53
C ALA A 125 -24.69 14.98 10.39
N HIS A 126 -23.84 14.12 10.93
CA HIS A 126 -23.99 12.66 10.92
C HIS A 126 -24.16 12.08 12.33
N GLY A 127 -24.40 12.94 13.34
CA GLY A 127 -24.59 12.53 14.72
C GLY A 127 -23.31 12.16 15.46
N THR A 128 -22.13 12.55 14.95
CA THR A 128 -20.83 12.25 15.58
C THR A 128 -20.26 13.51 16.24
N LEU A 129 -19.83 13.37 17.49
CA LEU A 129 -19.13 14.37 18.29
C LEU A 129 -17.77 13.81 18.70
N THR A 130 -16.69 14.61 18.59
CA THR A 130 -15.40 14.25 19.18
C THR A 130 -15.31 14.85 20.58
N VAL A 131 -15.06 14.03 21.59
CA VAL A 131 -14.71 14.48 22.93
C VAL A 131 -13.23 14.31 23.17
N VAL A 132 -12.64 15.18 23.99
CA VAL A 132 -11.19 15.20 24.19
C VAL A 132 -10.89 15.20 25.69
N ARG A 133 -10.08 14.22 26.12
CA ARG A 133 -9.54 14.14 27.47
C ARG A 133 -8.01 14.04 27.41
N ASP A 134 -7.32 14.90 28.13
CA ASP A 134 -5.84 14.91 28.21
C ASP A 134 -5.12 14.96 26.84
N GLY A 135 -5.80 15.53 25.82
CA GLY A 135 -5.33 15.61 24.45
C GLY A 135 -5.68 14.39 23.57
N GLU A 136 -6.28 13.35 24.14
CA GLU A 136 -6.74 12.16 23.39
C GLU A 136 -8.18 12.33 22.92
N PRO A 137 -8.45 12.23 21.61
CA PRO A 137 -9.80 12.32 21.06
C PRO A 137 -10.52 10.97 21.13
N LEU A 138 -11.82 11.00 21.44
CA LEU A 138 -12.73 9.87 21.30
C LEU A 138 -13.92 10.28 20.43
N GLU A 139 -14.30 9.44 19.47
CA GLU A 139 -15.48 9.67 18.63
C GLU A 139 -16.71 9.02 19.27
N ILE A 140 -17.74 9.84 19.48
CA ILE A 140 -19.04 9.40 20.02
C ILE A 140 -20.10 9.66 18.97
N THR A 141 -20.78 8.59 18.54
CA THR A 141 -21.81 8.65 17.50
C THR A 141 -23.16 8.24 18.06
N THR A 142 -24.18 9.07 17.88
CA THR A 142 -25.58 8.72 18.15
C THR A 142 -25.99 7.53 17.30
N TYR A 143 -26.70 6.53 17.88
CA TYR A 143 -27.30 5.42 17.11
C TYR A 143 -28.10 5.95 15.95
N ARG A 144 -27.90 5.40 14.78
CA ARG A 144 -28.59 5.86 13.60
C ARG A 144 -28.97 4.74 12.64
N THR A 145 -30.05 4.99 11.92
CA THR A 145 -30.39 4.28 10.69
C THR A 145 -30.21 5.26 9.54
N ASP A 146 -29.61 4.77 8.49
CA ASP A 146 -29.37 5.55 7.30
C ASP A 146 -30.55 5.39 6.33
N GLY A 147 -31.02 6.50 5.72
CA GLY A 147 -32.03 6.49 4.67
C GLY A 147 -31.45 6.04 3.33
N THR A 148 -32.10 6.44 2.24
CA THR A 148 -31.58 6.19 0.89
C THR A 148 -30.26 6.93 0.65
N TYR A 149 -29.49 6.47 -0.32
CA TYR A 149 -28.18 7.06 -0.69
C TYR A 149 -28.23 7.52 -2.14
N SER A 150 -28.70 8.72 -2.41
CA SER A 150 -28.80 9.23 -3.78
C SER A 150 -27.46 9.59 -4.41
N ASP A 151 -26.47 9.95 -3.58
CA ASP A 151 -25.10 10.27 -4.05
C ASP A 151 -24.12 9.08 -3.95
N GLY A 152 -24.60 7.90 -3.50
CA GLY A 152 -23.78 6.70 -3.30
C GLY A 152 -22.73 6.84 -2.18
N ARG A 153 -22.93 7.79 -1.23
CA ARG A 153 -22.00 8.02 -0.11
C ARG A 153 -22.69 8.45 1.17
N HIS A 154 -23.50 9.48 1.09
CA HIS A 154 -24.16 10.05 2.26
C HIS A 154 -25.62 9.63 2.24
N PRO A 155 -26.15 9.17 3.37
CA PRO A 155 -27.58 8.94 3.43
C PRO A 155 -28.33 10.29 3.25
N ASP A 156 -29.36 10.28 2.42
CA ASP A 156 -30.21 11.46 2.17
C ASP A 156 -30.88 11.94 3.46
N SER A 157 -31.08 11.04 4.39
CA SER A 157 -31.60 11.32 5.74
C SER A 157 -30.96 10.37 6.75
N VAL A 158 -30.69 10.90 7.93
CA VAL A 158 -30.22 10.12 9.09
C VAL A 158 -31.31 10.23 10.13
N THR A 159 -31.81 9.09 10.61
CA THR A 159 -32.76 9.03 11.71
C THR A 159 -32.12 8.33 12.90
N GLN A 160 -32.47 8.75 14.11
CA GLN A 160 -31.95 8.09 15.30
C GLN A 160 -32.51 6.67 15.36
N ALA A 161 -31.62 5.70 15.54
CA ALA A 161 -32.01 4.30 15.75
C ALA A 161 -32.48 4.07 17.18
N SER A 162 -33.34 3.08 17.36
CA SER A 162 -33.92 2.75 18.66
C SER A 162 -33.04 1.84 19.51
N SER A 163 -32.10 1.14 18.89
CA SER A 163 -31.20 0.20 19.55
C SER A 163 -29.84 0.12 18.89
N ILE A 164 -28.87 -0.47 19.63
CA ILE A 164 -27.52 -0.71 19.11
C ILE A 164 -27.51 -1.68 17.92
N GLU A 165 -28.40 -2.69 17.91
CA GLU A 165 -28.50 -3.67 16.82
C GLU A 165 -28.89 -2.99 15.49
N GLU A 166 -29.76 -1.99 15.54
CA GLU A 166 -30.12 -1.19 14.35
C GLU A 166 -28.91 -0.40 13.84
N ASP A 167 -28.08 0.18 14.73
CA ASP A 167 -26.84 0.86 14.32
C ASP A 167 -25.83 -0.13 13.73
N LEU A 168 -25.67 -1.31 14.32
CA LEU A 168 -24.77 -2.34 13.82
C LEU A 168 -25.20 -2.87 12.44
N LYS A 169 -26.50 -2.91 12.15
CA LYS A 169 -27.07 -3.41 10.88
C LYS A 169 -26.62 -2.59 9.66
N ARG A 170 -26.34 -1.30 9.78
CA ARG A 170 -25.91 -0.43 8.67
C ARG A 170 -24.41 -0.51 8.38
N ARG A 171 -23.64 -1.21 9.22
CA ARG A 171 -22.17 -1.33 9.06
C ARG A 171 -21.78 -2.18 7.85
N ASP A 172 -20.53 -2.12 7.48
CA ASP A 172 -20.00 -2.74 6.25
C ASP A 172 -19.89 -4.27 6.36
N PHE A 173 -19.18 -4.76 7.36
CA PHE A 173 -18.85 -6.19 7.51
C PHE A 173 -19.20 -6.69 8.91
N THR A 174 -19.53 -7.99 8.99
CA THR A 174 -19.91 -8.65 10.25
C THR A 174 -18.86 -8.49 11.34
N ILE A 175 -17.58 -8.60 10.99
CA ILE A 175 -16.43 -8.42 11.90
C ILE A 175 -16.31 -7.00 12.47
N ASN A 176 -16.96 -6.01 11.87
CA ASN A 176 -17.03 -4.62 12.33
C ASN A 176 -18.40 -4.25 12.92
N ALA A 177 -19.37 -5.17 12.84
CA ALA A 177 -20.71 -4.98 13.37
C ALA A 177 -20.85 -5.63 14.77
N LEU A 178 -19.90 -5.28 15.63
CA LEU A 178 -19.76 -5.75 17.01
C LEU A 178 -19.85 -4.55 17.96
N ALA A 179 -20.45 -4.79 19.12
CA ALA A 179 -20.45 -3.83 20.22
C ALA A 179 -19.98 -4.49 21.51
N TYR A 180 -19.31 -3.73 22.38
CA TYR A 180 -18.80 -4.19 23.67
C TYR A 180 -19.05 -3.19 24.78
N HIS A 181 -19.46 -3.71 25.94
CA HIS A 181 -19.55 -2.94 27.18
C HIS A 181 -18.95 -3.75 28.34
N PRO A 182 -18.14 -3.14 29.23
CA PRO A 182 -17.46 -3.87 30.30
C PRO A 182 -18.42 -4.64 31.24
N ALA A 183 -19.61 -4.09 31.52
CA ALA A 183 -20.58 -4.71 32.39
C ALA A 183 -21.62 -5.61 31.68
N ARG A 184 -21.78 -5.48 30.34
CA ARG A 184 -22.84 -6.16 29.58
C ARG A 184 -22.29 -7.16 28.54
N GLY A 185 -20.96 -7.23 28.36
CA GLY A 185 -20.32 -8.14 27.43
C GLY A 185 -20.38 -7.67 25.96
N ILE A 186 -20.37 -8.64 25.03
CA ILE A 186 -20.30 -8.41 23.57
C ILE A 186 -21.67 -8.68 22.95
N ILE A 187 -22.11 -7.77 22.08
CA ILE A 187 -23.26 -7.93 21.19
C ILE A 187 -22.75 -8.25 19.78
N ASP A 188 -23.16 -9.40 19.24
CA ASP A 188 -22.80 -9.90 17.90
C ASP A 188 -24.05 -10.41 17.15
N PRO A 189 -24.90 -9.52 16.63
CA PRO A 189 -26.17 -9.93 16.00
C PRO A 189 -25.97 -10.54 14.59
N PHE A 190 -24.78 -10.42 14.00
CA PHE A 190 -24.50 -10.84 12.62
C PHE A 190 -23.45 -11.95 12.52
N GLY A 191 -22.98 -12.51 13.65
CA GLY A 191 -22.03 -13.61 13.67
C GLY A 191 -20.60 -13.20 13.31
N GLY A 192 -20.21 -11.96 13.58
CA GLY A 192 -18.90 -11.41 13.27
C GLY A 192 -17.75 -12.13 13.98
N VAL A 193 -17.97 -12.58 15.22
CA VAL A 193 -16.98 -13.37 15.97
C VAL A 193 -16.72 -14.71 15.27
N ALA A 194 -17.77 -15.43 14.89
CA ALA A 194 -17.64 -16.69 14.18
C ALA A 194 -16.99 -16.50 12.79
N ASP A 195 -17.23 -15.38 12.12
CA ASP A 195 -16.56 -15.06 10.86
C ASP A 195 -15.05 -14.75 11.07
N MET A 196 -14.67 -14.05 12.15
CA MET A 196 -13.26 -13.84 12.52
C MET A 196 -12.56 -15.17 12.82
N GLU A 197 -13.19 -16.06 13.58
CA GLU A 197 -12.62 -17.38 13.89
C GLU A 197 -12.41 -18.24 12.65
N ARG A 198 -13.29 -18.11 11.65
CA ARG A 198 -13.18 -18.80 10.35
C ARG A 198 -12.24 -18.09 9.39
N GLY A 199 -11.75 -16.89 9.70
CA GLY A 199 -10.97 -16.07 8.80
C GLY A 199 -11.76 -15.61 7.57
N VAL A 200 -13.04 -15.23 7.75
CA VAL A 200 -13.94 -14.84 6.66
C VAL A 200 -14.37 -13.39 6.81
N LEU A 201 -14.32 -12.64 5.73
CA LEU A 201 -14.88 -11.30 5.60
C LEU A 201 -16.23 -11.35 4.90
N ARG A 202 -17.31 -11.12 5.63
CA ARG A 202 -18.68 -11.14 5.12
C ARG A 202 -19.35 -9.78 5.30
N SER A 203 -20.10 -9.34 4.28
CA SER A 203 -20.96 -8.15 4.38
C SER A 203 -22.11 -8.35 5.36
N VAL A 204 -22.51 -7.29 6.06
CA VAL A 204 -23.74 -7.30 6.87
C VAL A 204 -24.95 -7.28 5.96
N GLY A 205 -25.84 -8.26 6.09
CA GLY A 205 -27.07 -8.37 5.29
C GLY A 205 -26.79 -8.67 3.82
N ASP A 206 -27.54 -8.04 2.91
CA ASP A 206 -27.36 -8.23 1.46
C ASP A 206 -26.16 -7.41 0.95
N PRO A 207 -25.09 -8.06 0.39
CA PRO A 207 -23.90 -7.37 -0.07
C PRO A 207 -24.16 -6.35 -1.17
N THR A 208 -25.08 -6.65 -2.11
CA THR A 208 -25.39 -5.77 -3.23
C THR A 208 -25.98 -4.46 -2.73
N THR A 209 -26.89 -4.53 -1.76
CA THR A 209 -27.46 -3.36 -1.09
C THR A 209 -26.36 -2.57 -0.39
N ARG A 210 -25.50 -3.22 0.38
CA ARG A 210 -24.40 -2.57 1.13
C ARG A 210 -23.43 -1.84 0.21
N PHE A 211 -23.06 -2.40 -0.94
CA PHE A 211 -22.18 -1.77 -1.91
C PHE A 211 -22.87 -0.66 -2.73
N SER A 212 -24.17 -0.74 -2.90
CA SER A 212 -24.95 0.34 -3.54
C SER A 212 -25.10 1.57 -2.65
N GLU A 213 -25.10 1.41 -1.33
CA GLU A 213 -25.12 2.51 -0.37
C GLU A 213 -23.79 3.28 -0.35
N ASP A 214 -22.66 2.58 -0.26
CA ASP A 214 -21.33 3.16 -0.35
C ASP A 214 -20.39 2.20 -1.08
N ALA A 215 -20.11 2.51 -2.35
CA ALA A 215 -19.24 1.70 -3.19
C ALA A 215 -17.81 1.58 -2.65
N LEU A 216 -17.35 2.50 -1.78
CA LEU A 216 -16.04 2.40 -1.15
C LEU A 216 -15.90 1.11 -0.32
N ARG A 217 -17.02 0.57 0.20
CA ARG A 217 -17.02 -0.71 0.94
C ARG A 217 -16.40 -1.86 0.12
N ILE A 218 -16.45 -1.79 -1.21
CA ILE A 218 -15.77 -2.74 -2.11
C ILE A 218 -14.26 -2.70 -1.92
N LEU A 219 -13.65 -1.51 -1.93
CA LEU A 219 -12.21 -1.37 -1.68
C LEU A 219 -11.84 -1.63 -0.21
N ARG A 220 -12.75 -1.31 0.72
CA ARG A 220 -12.59 -1.67 2.14
C ARG A 220 -12.52 -3.18 2.33
N ALA A 221 -13.30 -3.98 1.56
CA ALA A 221 -13.20 -5.44 1.59
C ALA A 221 -11.80 -5.91 1.16
N CYS A 222 -11.28 -5.40 0.03
CA CYS A 222 -9.91 -5.70 -0.40
C CYS A 222 -8.89 -5.32 0.69
N ARG A 223 -9.03 -4.13 1.29
CA ARG A 223 -8.14 -3.68 2.36
C ARG A 223 -8.19 -4.59 3.59
N PHE A 224 -9.38 -4.96 4.07
CA PHE A 224 -9.48 -5.85 5.22
C PHE A 224 -8.91 -7.25 4.94
N ALA A 225 -9.10 -7.78 3.72
CA ALA A 225 -8.43 -9.01 3.30
C ALA A 225 -6.90 -8.86 3.40
N SER A 226 -6.35 -7.75 2.92
CA SER A 226 -4.92 -7.47 2.98
C SER A 226 -4.39 -7.24 4.41
N GLN A 227 -5.15 -6.58 5.27
CA GLN A 227 -4.70 -6.27 6.64
C GLN A 227 -4.89 -7.40 7.63
N LEU A 228 -5.93 -8.22 7.45
CA LEU A 228 -6.33 -9.25 8.42
C LEU A 228 -6.01 -10.68 7.97
N GLY A 229 -5.65 -10.89 6.69
CA GLY A 229 -5.40 -12.21 6.14
C GLY A 229 -6.65 -13.10 6.08
N VAL A 230 -7.81 -12.49 5.87
CA VAL A 230 -9.10 -13.17 5.83
C VAL A 230 -9.57 -13.37 4.39
N ALA A 231 -10.22 -14.49 4.11
CA ALA A 231 -10.85 -14.75 2.83
C ALA A 231 -12.18 -13.98 2.72
N ILE A 232 -12.48 -13.45 1.53
CA ILE A 232 -13.78 -12.79 1.31
C ILE A 232 -14.84 -13.86 1.06
N ASP A 233 -15.97 -13.76 1.76
CA ASP A 233 -17.13 -14.64 1.56
C ASP A 233 -17.58 -14.66 0.09
N PRO A 234 -17.89 -15.81 -0.50
CA PRO A 234 -18.20 -15.91 -1.92
C PRO A 234 -19.34 -14.99 -2.39
N ALA A 235 -20.45 -14.90 -1.65
CA ALA A 235 -21.56 -14.02 -2.01
C ALA A 235 -21.16 -12.53 -1.92
N THR A 236 -20.32 -12.18 -0.92
CA THR A 236 -19.74 -10.84 -0.80
C THR A 236 -18.84 -10.53 -1.99
N PHE A 237 -17.97 -11.47 -2.41
CA PHE A 237 -17.07 -11.29 -3.54
C PHE A 237 -17.81 -11.16 -4.88
N GLU A 238 -18.83 -12.01 -5.12
CA GLU A 238 -19.69 -11.92 -6.31
C GLU A 238 -20.36 -10.54 -6.42
N ALA A 239 -20.87 -10.01 -5.30
CA ALA A 239 -21.45 -8.69 -5.26
C ALA A 239 -20.40 -7.59 -5.49
N MET A 240 -19.15 -7.74 -5.01
CA MET A 240 -18.05 -6.80 -5.32
C MET A 240 -17.81 -6.73 -6.83
N ILE A 241 -17.74 -7.87 -7.50
CA ILE A 241 -17.58 -7.93 -8.97
C ILE A 241 -18.76 -7.28 -9.70
N ALA A 242 -19.98 -7.56 -9.26
CA ALA A 242 -21.19 -7.00 -9.87
C ALA A 242 -21.29 -5.48 -9.69
N CYS A 243 -20.88 -4.97 -8.51
CA CYS A 243 -21.02 -3.56 -8.13
C CYS A 243 -19.78 -2.70 -8.39
N LYS A 244 -18.64 -3.25 -8.86
CA LYS A 244 -17.38 -2.49 -9.02
C LYS A 244 -17.50 -1.24 -9.87
N ASN A 245 -18.44 -1.19 -10.81
CA ASN A 245 -18.68 -0.01 -11.63
C ASN A 245 -19.11 1.22 -10.81
N LEU A 246 -19.71 1.03 -9.64
CA LEU A 246 -20.09 2.10 -8.73
C LEU A 246 -18.88 2.86 -8.15
N LEU A 247 -17.68 2.25 -8.17
CA LEU A 247 -16.44 2.90 -7.75
C LEU A 247 -16.11 4.17 -8.54
N ARG A 248 -16.70 4.36 -9.74
CA ARG A 248 -16.58 5.62 -10.51
C ARG A 248 -17.15 6.83 -9.79
N GLN A 249 -18.08 6.63 -8.87
CA GLN A 249 -18.74 7.70 -8.10
C GLN A 249 -17.95 8.07 -6.85
N VAL A 250 -16.95 7.26 -6.47
CA VAL A 250 -16.13 7.50 -5.29
C VAL A 250 -15.02 8.49 -5.60
N SER A 251 -14.82 9.48 -4.72
CA SER A 251 -13.74 10.45 -4.89
C SER A 251 -12.36 9.81 -4.88
N GLY A 252 -11.44 10.35 -5.69
CA GLY A 252 -10.07 9.83 -5.81
C GLY A 252 -9.34 9.77 -4.46
N GLU A 253 -9.60 10.73 -3.55
CA GLU A 253 -8.99 10.77 -2.21
C GLU A 253 -9.39 9.57 -1.36
N ARG A 254 -10.67 9.18 -1.43
CA ARG A 254 -11.17 8.01 -0.70
C ARG A 254 -10.61 6.73 -1.29
N VAL A 255 -10.57 6.62 -2.62
CA VAL A 255 -9.95 5.49 -3.34
C VAL A 255 -8.48 5.36 -2.94
N TYR A 256 -7.70 6.46 -3.01
CA TYR A 256 -6.28 6.46 -2.64
C TYR A 256 -6.07 5.98 -1.20
N ARG A 257 -6.84 6.49 -0.22
CA ARG A 257 -6.68 6.11 1.19
C ARG A 257 -6.92 4.61 1.43
N GLU A 258 -7.91 4.03 0.77
CA GLU A 258 -8.16 2.57 0.89
C GLU A 258 -7.05 1.77 0.21
N LEU A 259 -6.57 2.20 -0.97
CA LEU A 259 -5.47 1.55 -1.68
C LEU A 259 -4.14 1.66 -0.92
N GLU A 260 -3.83 2.79 -0.29
CA GLU A 260 -2.63 2.96 0.53
C GLU A 260 -2.63 1.97 1.70
N ARG A 261 -3.76 1.87 2.42
CA ARG A 261 -3.92 0.90 3.51
C ARG A 261 -3.93 -0.55 3.01
N PHE A 262 -4.39 -0.77 1.79
CA PHE A 262 -4.37 -2.08 1.13
C PHE A 262 -2.93 -2.52 0.83
N VAL A 263 -2.13 -1.68 0.18
CA VAL A 263 -0.75 -2.04 -0.17
C VAL A 263 0.14 -2.21 1.06
N CYS A 264 -0.17 -1.51 2.16
CA CYS A 264 0.54 -1.62 3.44
C CYS A 264 0.05 -2.78 4.32
N GLY A 265 -0.88 -3.61 3.86
CA GLY A 265 -1.35 -4.77 4.63
C GLY A 265 -0.32 -5.91 4.69
N ASP A 266 -0.36 -6.68 5.78
CA ASP A 266 0.57 -7.79 6.04
C ASP A 266 0.34 -8.99 5.09
N TYR A 267 -0.87 -9.11 4.52
CA TYR A 267 -1.30 -10.20 3.63
C TYR A 267 -1.63 -9.69 2.22
N VAL A 268 -0.89 -8.65 1.78
CA VAL A 268 -1.19 -7.97 0.50
C VAL A 268 -1.01 -8.88 -0.71
N HIS A 269 -0.12 -9.88 -0.67
CA HIS A 269 0.04 -10.85 -1.75
C HIS A 269 -1.27 -11.59 -2.03
N ASP A 270 -1.80 -12.28 -1.02
CA ASP A 270 -3.02 -13.10 -1.18
C ASP A 270 -4.22 -12.23 -1.54
N ALA A 271 -4.32 -11.05 -0.92
CA ALA A 271 -5.40 -10.11 -1.20
C ALA A 271 -5.31 -9.51 -2.61
N LEU A 272 -4.12 -9.22 -3.13
CA LEU A 272 -3.92 -8.72 -4.49
C LEU A 272 -4.31 -9.79 -5.51
N MET A 273 -3.86 -11.02 -5.32
CA MET A 273 -4.19 -12.13 -6.19
C MET A 273 -5.69 -12.45 -6.20
N ALA A 274 -6.34 -12.41 -5.04
CA ALA A 274 -7.78 -12.64 -4.92
C ALA A 274 -8.63 -11.50 -5.50
N CYS A 275 -8.21 -10.25 -5.29
CA CYS A 275 -9.02 -9.06 -5.60
C CYS A 275 -8.63 -8.36 -6.90
N VAL A 276 -7.68 -8.90 -7.70
CA VAL A 276 -7.15 -8.21 -8.89
C VAL A 276 -8.25 -7.75 -9.85
N ASP A 277 -9.30 -8.55 -10.06
CA ASP A 277 -10.40 -8.24 -11.00
C ASP A 277 -11.31 -7.09 -10.50
N VAL A 278 -11.26 -6.79 -9.21
CA VAL A 278 -11.90 -5.62 -8.59
C VAL A 278 -10.93 -4.43 -8.63
N LEU A 279 -9.69 -4.64 -8.18
CA LEU A 279 -8.66 -3.60 -8.12
C LEU A 279 -8.31 -3.04 -9.50
N ALA A 280 -8.35 -3.87 -10.55
CA ALA A 280 -8.14 -3.46 -11.94
C ALA A 280 -9.17 -2.42 -12.44
N PHE A 281 -10.29 -2.24 -11.73
CA PHE A 281 -11.23 -1.18 -12.06
C PHE A 281 -10.68 0.22 -11.73
N VAL A 282 -9.89 0.34 -10.67
CA VAL A 282 -9.25 1.59 -10.22
C VAL A 282 -7.78 1.67 -10.63
N LEU A 283 -7.13 0.52 -10.84
CA LEU A 283 -5.76 0.35 -11.31
C LEU A 283 -5.74 -0.58 -12.55
N PRO A 284 -6.24 -0.10 -13.71
CA PRO A 284 -6.37 -0.94 -14.91
C PRO A 284 -5.04 -1.49 -15.43
N GLU A 285 -3.93 -0.89 -15.03
CA GLU A 285 -2.58 -1.33 -15.36
C GLU A 285 -2.28 -2.75 -14.86
N LEU A 286 -2.93 -3.21 -13.78
CA LEU A 286 -2.80 -4.56 -13.24
C LEU A 286 -3.27 -5.66 -14.22
N VAL A 287 -4.18 -5.32 -15.14
CA VAL A 287 -4.71 -6.28 -16.12
C VAL A 287 -3.60 -6.84 -17.01
N ALA A 288 -2.69 -5.97 -17.45
CA ALA A 288 -1.60 -6.38 -18.34
C ALA A 288 -0.55 -7.24 -17.62
N MET A 289 -0.43 -7.11 -16.30
CA MET A 289 0.52 -7.87 -15.48
C MET A 289 0.04 -9.30 -15.23
N LYS A 290 -1.30 -9.50 -15.13
CA LYS A 290 -1.92 -10.80 -14.87
C LYS A 290 -1.69 -11.75 -16.05
N GLY A 291 -1.03 -12.88 -15.78
CA GLY A 291 -0.70 -13.88 -16.78
C GLY A 291 0.42 -13.47 -17.75
N CYS A 292 1.09 -12.33 -17.55
CA CYS A 292 2.28 -11.95 -18.28
C CYS A 292 3.46 -12.82 -17.79
N ALA A 293 3.74 -13.89 -18.53
CA ALA A 293 4.83 -14.81 -18.19
C ALA A 293 6.19 -14.08 -18.21
N GLN A 294 7.14 -14.58 -17.45
CA GLN A 294 8.53 -14.13 -17.45
C GLN A 294 9.42 -15.33 -17.82
N VAL A 295 9.63 -15.53 -19.12
CA VAL A 295 10.34 -16.70 -19.67
C VAL A 295 11.86 -16.52 -19.46
N THR A 296 12.29 -16.54 -18.21
CA THR A 296 13.68 -16.46 -17.79
C THR A 296 13.97 -17.46 -16.68
N LYS A 297 15.23 -17.83 -16.49
CA LYS A 297 15.64 -18.71 -15.39
C LYS A 297 15.50 -18.07 -14.00
N TYR A 298 15.37 -16.76 -13.95
CA TYR A 298 15.34 -15.97 -12.71
C TYR A 298 13.94 -15.87 -12.10
N HIS A 299 12.89 -15.98 -12.90
CA HIS A 299 11.50 -15.79 -12.46
C HIS A 299 10.74 -17.10 -12.45
N ILE A 300 9.93 -17.30 -11.42
CA ILE A 300 9.08 -18.49 -11.22
C ILE A 300 7.57 -18.14 -11.23
N TYR A 301 7.26 -16.86 -11.23
CA TYR A 301 5.92 -16.28 -11.23
C TYR A 301 5.67 -15.44 -12.48
N ASP A 302 4.40 -15.17 -12.82
CA ASP A 302 4.07 -14.10 -13.76
C ASP A 302 4.39 -12.72 -13.15
N VAL A 303 4.28 -11.64 -13.95
CA VAL A 303 4.62 -10.29 -13.49
C VAL A 303 3.75 -9.85 -12.31
N LEU A 304 2.47 -10.22 -12.27
CA LEU A 304 1.56 -9.82 -11.19
C LEU A 304 1.89 -10.53 -9.88
N GLU A 305 2.03 -11.85 -9.91
CA GLU A 305 2.32 -12.65 -8.71
C GLU A 305 3.71 -12.33 -8.16
N HIS A 306 4.71 -12.17 -9.04
CA HIS A 306 6.04 -11.68 -8.64
C HIS A 306 5.92 -10.33 -7.92
N THR A 307 5.22 -9.37 -8.52
CA THR A 307 5.01 -8.04 -7.93
C THR A 307 4.30 -8.13 -6.58
N ALA A 308 3.27 -8.98 -6.46
CA ALA A 308 2.56 -9.18 -5.20
C ALA A 308 3.49 -9.67 -4.08
N TRP A 309 4.41 -10.61 -4.39
CA TRP A 309 5.44 -11.05 -3.45
C TRP A 309 6.44 -9.97 -3.10
N VAL A 310 6.89 -9.16 -4.07
CA VAL A 310 7.79 -8.03 -3.81
C VAL A 310 7.11 -7.03 -2.86
N VAL A 311 5.86 -6.66 -3.14
CA VAL A 311 5.09 -5.77 -2.27
C VAL A 311 5.02 -6.33 -0.86
N GLN A 312 4.65 -7.60 -0.67
CA GLN A 312 4.51 -8.17 0.67
C GLN A 312 5.82 -8.26 1.45
N ARG A 313 6.95 -8.44 0.75
CA ARG A 313 8.28 -8.58 1.36
C ARG A 313 8.99 -7.25 1.65
N THR A 314 8.50 -6.12 1.13
CA THR A 314 8.97 -4.80 1.53
C THR A 314 8.36 -4.39 2.88
N PRO A 315 9.01 -3.53 3.67
CA PRO A 315 8.40 -2.92 4.86
C PRO A 315 7.01 -2.35 4.56
N PRO A 316 6.04 -2.42 5.50
CA PRO A 316 4.66 -1.96 5.31
C PRO A 316 4.53 -0.43 5.34
N GLU A 317 5.46 0.26 4.70
CA GLU A 317 5.54 1.71 4.60
C GLU A 317 5.09 2.17 3.21
N PRO A 318 4.34 3.27 3.08
CA PRO A 318 3.78 3.71 1.80
C PRO A 318 4.82 3.86 0.69
N LEU A 319 6.02 4.41 0.98
CA LEU A 319 7.06 4.63 -0.02
C LEU A 319 7.53 3.31 -0.63
N GLN A 320 7.90 2.34 0.21
CA GLN A 320 8.40 1.03 -0.21
C GLN A 320 7.31 0.24 -0.94
N ARG A 321 6.11 0.17 -0.36
CA ARG A 321 4.98 -0.62 -0.90
C ARG A 321 4.50 -0.12 -2.26
N TRP A 322 4.36 1.20 -2.44
CA TRP A 322 3.99 1.76 -3.74
C TRP A 322 5.10 1.61 -4.76
N SER A 323 6.37 1.82 -4.38
CA SER A 323 7.49 1.60 -5.29
C SER A 323 7.58 0.14 -5.71
N ALA A 324 7.36 -0.81 -4.80
CA ALA A 324 7.30 -2.23 -5.08
C ALA A 324 6.12 -2.59 -6.01
N LEU A 325 4.92 -2.00 -5.81
CA LEU A 325 3.79 -2.26 -6.71
C LEU A 325 4.05 -1.78 -8.13
N PHE A 326 4.79 -0.68 -8.28
CA PHE A 326 5.02 -0.06 -9.57
C PHE A 326 6.30 -0.53 -10.29
N HIS A 327 7.24 -1.20 -9.60
CA HIS A 327 8.58 -1.44 -10.14
C HIS A 327 8.57 -2.14 -11.51
N ASP A 328 7.78 -3.19 -11.65
CA ASP A 328 7.70 -4.06 -12.82
C ASP A 328 6.44 -3.87 -13.67
N MET A 329 5.61 -2.88 -13.37
CA MET A 329 4.35 -2.62 -14.08
C MET A 329 4.55 -2.33 -15.57
N GLY A 330 5.74 -1.89 -15.97
CA GLY A 330 6.11 -1.65 -17.36
C GLY A 330 6.54 -2.88 -18.14
N LYS A 331 6.81 -4.03 -17.50
CA LYS A 331 7.28 -5.25 -18.16
C LYS A 331 6.36 -5.71 -19.31
N PRO A 332 5.03 -5.79 -19.14
CA PRO A 332 4.15 -6.22 -20.23
C PRO A 332 4.27 -5.40 -21.52
N ALA A 333 4.53 -4.10 -21.38
CA ALA A 333 4.70 -3.20 -22.53
C ALA A 333 6.13 -3.17 -23.10
N ALA A 334 7.10 -3.67 -22.34
CA ALA A 334 8.52 -3.73 -22.74
C ALA A 334 8.96 -5.14 -23.17
N ALA A 335 8.07 -6.14 -23.09
CA ALA A 335 8.38 -7.51 -23.44
C ALA A 335 8.69 -7.66 -24.94
N PHE A 336 9.83 -8.29 -25.25
CA PHE A 336 10.13 -8.75 -26.61
C PHE A 336 10.99 -10.00 -26.56
N PHE A 337 10.95 -10.80 -27.64
CA PHE A 337 11.70 -12.03 -27.76
C PHE A 337 12.87 -11.84 -28.72
N GLU A 338 14.04 -12.32 -28.31
CA GLU A 338 15.23 -12.44 -29.12
C GLU A 338 15.44 -13.93 -29.45
N GLU A 339 15.56 -14.25 -30.74
CA GLU A 339 15.90 -15.60 -31.19
C GLU A 339 17.38 -15.87 -30.93
N THR A 340 17.69 -16.90 -30.17
CA THR A 340 19.05 -17.36 -29.90
C THR A 340 19.24 -18.81 -30.38
N ASP A 341 20.50 -19.27 -30.45
CA ASP A 341 20.79 -20.67 -30.81
C ASP A 341 20.19 -21.70 -29.83
N GLU A 342 19.85 -21.27 -28.61
CA GLU A 342 19.21 -22.07 -27.57
C GLU A 342 17.66 -21.93 -27.53
N GLY A 343 17.11 -21.13 -28.46
CA GLY A 343 15.69 -20.81 -28.54
C GLY A 343 15.37 -19.35 -28.18
N PRO A 344 14.08 -18.96 -28.20
CA PRO A 344 13.68 -17.59 -27.93
C PRO A 344 13.93 -17.23 -26.44
N VAL A 345 14.59 -16.10 -26.23
CA VAL A 345 14.81 -15.51 -24.88
C VAL A 345 13.97 -14.24 -24.77
N GLU A 346 13.24 -14.11 -23.68
CA GLU A 346 12.41 -12.94 -23.40
C GLU A 346 13.23 -11.87 -22.67
N HIS A 347 13.07 -10.63 -23.10
CA HIS A 347 13.70 -9.46 -22.54
C HIS A 347 12.69 -8.36 -22.24
N PHE A 348 12.98 -7.54 -21.22
CA PHE A 348 12.15 -6.42 -20.78
C PHE A 348 12.95 -5.10 -20.73
N TYR A 349 13.84 -4.88 -21.69
CA TYR A 349 14.72 -3.70 -21.67
C TYR A 349 13.91 -2.40 -21.63
N GLY A 350 14.32 -1.51 -20.68
CA GLY A 350 13.66 -0.23 -20.49
C GLY A 350 12.34 -0.26 -19.74
N HIS A 351 11.90 -1.43 -19.22
CA HIS A 351 10.67 -1.55 -18.44
C HIS A 351 10.62 -0.57 -17.27
N ALA A 352 11.74 -0.30 -16.59
CA ALA A 352 11.79 0.66 -15.49
C ALA A 352 11.35 2.07 -15.90
N ALA A 353 11.70 2.50 -17.14
CA ALA A 353 11.23 3.78 -17.66
C ALA A 353 9.72 3.78 -17.95
N VAL A 354 9.20 2.69 -18.50
CA VAL A 354 7.77 2.50 -18.74
C VAL A 354 7.02 2.45 -17.39
N SER A 355 7.56 1.71 -16.43
CA SER A 355 7.01 1.63 -15.06
C SER A 355 6.90 3.02 -14.40
N VAL A 356 7.93 3.86 -14.51
CA VAL A 356 7.89 5.26 -14.03
C VAL A 356 6.77 6.05 -14.71
N SER A 357 6.61 5.90 -16.03
CA SER A 357 5.56 6.60 -16.77
C SER A 357 4.16 6.20 -16.30
N LEU A 358 3.93 4.89 -16.12
CA LEU A 358 2.67 4.34 -15.61
C LEU A 358 2.42 4.80 -14.16
N ALA A 359 3.42 4.71 -13.30
CA ALA A 359 3.34 5.16 -11.90
C ALA A 359 2.97 6.65 -11.82
N CYS A 360 3.63 7.52 -12.59
CA CYS A 360 3.30 8.95 -12.66
C CYS A 360 1.86 9.17 -13.15
N GLY A 361 1.39 8.43 -14.14
CA GLY A 361 0.01 8.47 -14.62
C GLY A 361 -1.00 8.11 -13.55
N ILE A 362 -0.76 7.03 -12.80
CA ILE A 362 -1.59 6.60 -11.67
C ILE A 362 -1.60 7.65 -10.56
N MET A 363 -0.43 8.14 -10.15
CA MET A 363 -0.29 9.14 -9.10
C MET A 363 -0.85 10.52 -9.48
N HIS A 364 -1.05 10.78 -10.77
CA HIS A 364 -1.76 11.95 -11.25
C HIS A 364 -3.30 11.75 -11.25
N ARG A 365 -3.74 10.55 -11.65
CA ARG A 365 -5.18 10.18 -11.69
C ARG A 365 -5.76 10.03 -10.28
N LEU A 366 -4.99 9.46 -9.36
CA LEU A 366 -5.32 9.39 -7.93
C LEU A 366 -4.53 10.46 -7.17
N PRO A 367 -5.13 11.13 -6.17
CA PRO A 367 -4.50 12.26 -5.49
C PRO A 367 -3.45 11.82 -4.46
N PHE A 368 -2.36 11.25 -4.95
CA PHE A 368 -1.22 10.90 -4.10
C PHE A 368 -0.62 12.14 -3.43
N PRO A 369 -0.11 12.03 -2.18
CA PRO A 369 0.62 13.10 -1.52
C PRO A 369 1.83 13.56 -2.35
N ALA A 370 2.17 14.84 -2.26
CA ALA A 370 3.26 15.42 -3.05
C ALA A 370 4.62 14.72 -2.81
N TRP A 371 4.87 14.26 -1.59
CA TRP A 371 6.11 13.57 -1.25
C TRP A 371 6.22 12.21 -1.93
N LEU A 372 5.15 11.40 -2.02
CA LEU A 372 5.17 10.12 -2.77
C LEU A 372 5.35 10.35 -4.27
N ARG A 373 4.68 11.36 -4.84
CA ARG A 373 4.84 11.72 -6.26
C ARG A 373 6.27 12.13 -6.59
N ARG A 374 7.02 12.68 -5.63
CA ARG A 374 8.43 13.03 -5.78
C ARG A 374 9.35 11.84 -5.59
N ASP A 375 9.09 10.98 -4.59
CA ASP A 375 10.06 10.01 -4.06
C ASP A 375 9.88 8.59 -4.66
N VAL A 376 8.68 8.20 -5.11
CA VAL A 376 8.43 6.90 -5.75
C VAL A 376 9.12 6.76 -7.14
N PRO A 377 9.04 7.75 -8.08
CA PRO A 377 9.61 7.58 -9.40
C PRO A 377 11.13 7.33 -9.42
N PRO A 378 11.97 7.98 -8.61
CA PRO A 378 13.39 7.65 -8.51
C PRO A 378 13.66 6.20 -8.09
N LEU A 379 12.88 5.65 -7.15
CA LEU A 379 13.02 4.27 -6.70
C LEU A 379 12.61 3.28 -7.78
N VAL A 380 11.47 3.50 -8.43
CA VAL A 380 11.01 2.70 -9.58
C VAL A 380 12.02 2.76 -10.73
N ARG A 381 12.67 3.90 -10.97
CA ARG A 381 13.71 4.03 -11.98
C ARG A 381 14.95 3.22 -11.65
N ALA A 382 15.37 3.21 -10.39
CA ALA A 382 16.65 2.64 -9.94
C ALA A 382 16.55 1.17 -9.51
N HIS A 383 15.34 0.58 -9.44
CA HIS A 383 15.17 -0.77 -8.88
C HIS A 383 15.98 -1.84 -9.63
N ASP A 384 16.07 -1.74 -10.95
CA ASP A 384 16.77 -2.67 -11.83
C ASP A 384 18.27 -2.33 -12.05
N ASP A 385 18.75 -1.18 -11.54
CA ASP A 385 20.15 -0.79 -11.66
C ASP A 385 21.06 -1.76 -10.89
N VAL A 386 22.11 -2.24 -11.54
CA VAL A 386 23.13 -3.04 -10.88
C VAL A 386 24.05 -2.13 -10.05
N VAL A 387 23.99 -2.26 -8.74
CA VAL A 387 24.85 -1.54 -7.80
C VAL A 387 25.82 -2.54 -7.18
N PRO A 388 27.11 -2.56 -7.60
CA PRO A 388 28.09 -3.41 -6.95
C PRO A 388 28.26 -3.06 -5.45
N PRO A 389 28.45 -4.04 -4.55
CA PRO A 389 28.61 -3.78 -3.12
C PRO A 389 30.01 -3.23 -2.79
N ASN A 390 30.24 -1.98 -3.15
CA ASN A 390 31.44 -1.22 -2.79
C ASN A 390 31.11 0.27 -2.56
N ALA A 391 31.91 0.93 -1.74
CA ALA A 391 31.69 2.31 -1.31
C ALA A 391 31.53 3.30 -2.49
N ARG A 392 32.29 3.12 -3.56
CA ARG A 392 32.21 3.97 -4.76
C ARG A 392 30.85 3.88 -5.44
N ALA A 393 30.31 2.66 -5.64
CA ALA A 393 29.02 2.48 -6.29
C ALA A 393 27.87 3.00 -5.40
N VAL A 394 27.97 2.81 -4.09
CA VAL A 394 27.02 3.35 -3.11
C VAL A 394 27.04 4.88 -3.13
N ARG A 395 28.21 5.52 -3.07
CA ARG A 395 28.33 7.00 -3.16
C ARG A 395 27.73 7.56 -4.46
N ARG A 396 27.94 6.89 -5.59
CA ARG A 396 27.33 7.29 -6.88
C ARG A 396 25.82 7.16 -6.87
N MET A 397 25.28 6.07 -6.31
CA MET A 397 23.83 5.91 -6.23
C MET A 397 23.20 6.92 -5.25
N LEU A 398 23.84 7.18 -4.10
CA LEU A 398 23.44 8.25 -3.19
C LEU A 398 23.41 9.61 -3.91
N GLY A 399 24.45 9.93 -4.70
CA GLY A 399 24.48 11.16 -5.50
C GLY A 399 23.30 11.24 -6.49
N ARG A 400 22.99 10.14 -7.21
CA ARG A 400 21.84 10.05 -8.14
C ARG A 400 20.49 10.22 -7.44
N LEU A 401 20.38 9.79 -6.19
CA LEU A 401 19.20 9.98 -5.34
C LEU A 401 19.21 11.35 -4.61
N GLY A 402 20.09 12.29 -5.04
CA GLY A 402 20.16 13.63 -4.47
C GLY A 402 20.67 13.69 -3.02
N GLY A 403 21.43 12.70 -2.60
CA GLY A 403 21.95 12.57 -1.26
C GLY A 403 20.92 12.08 -0.23
N ARG A 404 19.78 11.57 -0.69
CA ARG A 404 18.70 11.06 0.15
C ARG A 404 18.99 9.63 0.62
N THR A 405 19.48 9.51 1.83
CA THR A 405 19.82 8.23 2.48
C THR A 405 18.60 7.37 2.76
N ASP A 406 17.46 8.01 3.06
CA ASP A 406 16.16 7.37 3.21
C ASP A 406 15.67 6.72 1.90
N LEU A 407 15.87 7.37 0.76
CA LEU A 407 15.56 6.76 -0.55
C LEU A 407 16.50 5.61 -0.87
N PHE A 408 17.79 5.73 -0.54
CA PHE A 408 18.74 4.63 -0.76
C PHE A 408 18.38 3.42 0.11
N ALA A 409 18.01 3.63 1.38
CA ALA A 409 17.55 2.58 2.26
C ALA A 409 16.28 1.89 1.70
N ALA A 410 15.31 2.67 1.23
CA ALA A 410 14.10 2.14 0.59
C ALA A 410 14.42 1.37 -0.70
N LEU A 411 15.41 1.81 -1.49
CA LEU A 411 15.88 1.08 -2.67
C LEU A 411 16.48 -0.28 -2.29
N CYS A 412 17.26 -0.36 -1.21
CA CYS A 412 17.78 -1.62 -0.69
C CYS A 412 16.65 -2.57 -0.26
N ASP A 413 15.60 -2.06 0.40
CA ASP A 413 14.41 -2.84 0.76
C ASP A 413 13.74 -3.45 -0.47
N ILE A 414 13.54 -2.65 -1.53
CA ILE A 414 12.91 -3.10 -2.78
C ILE A 414 13.79 -4.17 -3.46
N LYS A 415 15.10 -3.93 -3.60
CA LYS A 415 16.04 -4.90 -4.20
C LYS A 415 16.09 -6.22 -3.44
N ARG A 416 16.07 -6.15 -2.12
CA ARG A 416 16.02 -7.32 -1.26
C ARG A 416 14.73 -8.11 -1.48
N ALA A 417 13.59 -7.43 -1.48
CA ALA A 417 12.28 -8.04 -1.68
C ALA A 417 12.14 -8.66 -3.07
N ASP A 418 12.63 -7.96 -4.11
CA ASP A 418 12.65 -8.46 -5.49
C ASP A 418 13.48 -9.74 -5.62
N ALA A 419 14.70 -9.77 -5.08
CA ALA A 419 15.56 -10.95 -5.09
C ALA A 419 14.90 -12.16 -4.41
N LEU A 420 14.21 -11.94 -3.29
CA LEU A 420 13.49 -12.98 -2.55
C LEU A 420 12.19 -13.45 -3.23
N ALA A 421 11.66 -12.67 -4.17
CA ALA A 421 10.50 -13.01 -5.00
C ALA A 421 10.89 -13.72 -6.31
N GLN A 422 12.17 -13.91 -6.58
CA GLN A 422 12.72 -14.60 -7.74
C GLN A 422 12.98 -16.10 -7.44
N ALA A 423 13.61 -16.78 -8.38
CA ALA A 423 14.03 -18.19 -8.20
C ALA A 423 14.99 -18.33 -6.99
N PRO A 424 14.96 -19.47 -6.26
CA PRO A 424 15.74 -19.63 -5.01
C PRO A 424 17.24 -19.33 -5.13
N PHE A 425 17.84 -19.58 -6.29
CA PHE A 425 19.26 -19.28 -6.51
C PHE A 425 19.57 -17.77 -6.59
N CYS A 426 18.56 -16.91 -6.66
CA CYS A 426 18.69 -15.46 -6.61
C CYS A 426 18.81 -14.92 -5.17
N ALA A 427 18.55 -15.74 -4.14
CA ALA A 427 18.59 -15.32 -2.73
C ALA A 427 19.87 -14.56 -2.32
N PRO A 428 21.09 -14.91 -2.81
CA PRO A 428 22.29 -14.12 -2.49
C PRO A 428 22.25 -12.64 -2.93
N ARG A 429 21.35 -12.27 -3.84
CA ARG A 429 21.13 -10.87 -4.22
C ARG A 429 20.45 -10.08 -3.10
N ALA A 430 19.69 -10.76 -2.23
CA ALA A 430 19.11 -10.13 -1.04
C ALA A 430 20.21 -9.77 -0.02
N ASP A 431 21.19 -10.66 0.17
CA ASP A 431 22.34 -10.41 1.03
C ASP A 431 23.17 -9.21 0.49
N ALA A 432 23.34 -9.14 -0.84
CA ALA A 432 23.99 -7.99 -1.48
C ALA A 432 23.24 -6.68 -1.24
N ALA A 433 21.91 -6.68 -1.18
CA ALA A 433 21.13 -5.48 -0.84
C ALA A 433 21.33 -5.06 0.63
N ASP A 434 21.42 -6.03 1.54
CA ASP A 434 21.74 -5.77 2.95
C ASP A 434 23.18 -5.22 3.10
N GLU A 435 24.14 -5.74 2.33
CA GLU A 435 25.52 -5.23 2.28
C GLU A 435 25.58 -3.78 1.75
N LEU A 436 24.78 -3.43 0.71
CA LEU A 436 24.69 -2.05 0.23
C LEU A 436 24.20 -1.09 1.32
N ARG A 437 23.25 -1.50 2.16
CA ARG A 437 22.78 -0.71 3.29
C ARG A 437 23.87 -0.50 4.34
N ALA A 438 24.58 -1.56 4.71
CA ALA A 438 25.70 -1.48 5.67
C ALA A 438 26.81 -0.54 5.15
N LEU A 439 27.15 -0.63 3.87
CA LEU A 439 28.12 0.28 3.23
C LEU A 439 27.64 1.75 3.26
N MET A 440 26.36 2.00 3.07
CA MET A 440 25.81 3.36 3.21
C MET A 440 26.00 3.88 4.64
N GLU A 441 25.70 3.09 5.64
CA GLU A 441 25.86 3.45 7.07
C GLU A 441 27.33 3.76 7.37
N GLN A 442 28.26 2.94 6.87
CA GLN A 442 29.71 3.19 7.02
C GLN A 442 30.13 4.51 6.33
N ILE A 443 29.66 4.79 5.10
CA ILE A 443 29.95 6.01 4.36
C ILE A 443 29.47 7.24 5.14
N LEU A 444 28.32 7.13 5.84
CA LEU A 444 27.80 8.22 6.66
C LEU A 444 28.63 8.42 7.94
N GLU A 445 29.10 7.35 8.58
CA GLU A 445 29.99 7.42 9.74
C GLU A 445 31.36 8.02 9.40
N GLU A 446 31.88 7.72 8.21
CA GLU A 446 33.16 8.27 7.70
C GLU A 446 33.02 9.71 7.16
N GLU A 447 31.82 10.31 7.16
CA GLU A 447 31.51 11.63 6.60
C GLU A 447 31.97 11.77 5.13
N ALA A 448 31.99 10.67 4.38
CA ALA A 448 32.50 10.65 3.00
C ALA A 448 31.60 11.45 2.03
N ALA A 449 32.22 12.14 1.09
CA ALA A 449 31.50 12.96 0.12
C ALA A 449 30.73 12.10 -0.91
N PHE A 450 29.44 12.41 -1.09
CA PHE A 450 28.57 11.80 -2.11
C PHE A 450 27.60 12.81 -2.78
N THR A 451 27.67 14.08 -2.43
CA THR A 451 27.01 15.20 -3.13
C THR A 451 27.95 16.41 -3.20
N VAL A 452 27.66 17.32 -4.12
CA VAL A 452 28.41 18.58 -4.25
C VAL A 452 28.46 19.39 -2.95
N LYS A 453 27.46 19.24 -2.07
CA LYS A 453 27.42 19.92 -0.76
C LYS A 453 28.48 19.41 0.23
N HIS A 454 28.98 18.20 0.02
CA HIS A 454 30.04 17.60 0.85
C HIS A 454 31.44 17.95 0.38
N LEU A 455 31.60 18.64 -0.77
CA LEU A 455 32.89 19.16 -1.20
C LEU A 455 33.31 20.32 -0.31
N VAL A 456 34.59 20.37 0.00
CA VAL A 456 35.21 21.51 0.76
C VAL A 456 35.34 22.80 -0.09
N ILE A 457 34.96 22.74 -1.37
CA ILE A 457 34.82 23.87 -2.28
C ILE A 457 33.39 24.08 -2.72
N ASN A 458 33.07 25.26 -3.22
CA ASN A 458 31.73 25.63 -3.67
C ASN A 458 31.78 26.49 -4.93
N GLY A 459 30.63 26.91 -5.45
CA GLY A 459 30.54 27.68 -6.69
C GLY A 459 31.30 29.01 -6.67
N ARG A 460 31.48 29.63 -5.49
CA ARG A 460 32.31 30.88 -5.41
C ARG A 460 33.77 30.58 -5.61
N ASP A 461 34.23 29.44 -5.12
CA ASP A 461 35.60 29.01 -5.29
C ASP A 461 35.93 28.75 -6.79
N ILE A 462 35.01 28.10 -7.51
CA ILE A 462 35.14 27.87 -8.97
C ILE A 462 35.08 29.20 -9.74
N MET A 463 34.20 30.13 -9.38
CA MET A 463 34.14 31.44 -9.98
C MET A 463 35.44 32.26 -9.75
N ALA A 464 36.09 32.08 -8.60
CA ALA A 464 37.39 32.73 -8.31
C ALA A 464 38.51 32.26 -9.24
N LEU A 465 38.38 31.08 -9.91
CA LEU A 465 39.27 30.62 -10.98
C LEU A 465 39.01 31.31 -12.34
N GLY A 466 38.11 32.30 -12.40
CA GLY A 466 37.77 33.04 -13.62
C GLY A 466 36.64 32.37 -14.45
N VAL A 467 35.88 31.46 -13.88
CA VAL A 467 34.70 30.85 -14.51
C VAL A 467 33.50 31.78 -14.34
N ALA A 468 32.80 32.11 -15.42
CA ALA A 468 31.59 32.91 -15.36
C ALA A 468 30.45 32.17 -14.63
N ALA A 469 29.64 32.93 -13.90
CA ALA A 469 28.46 32.35 -13.24
C ALA A 469 27.53 31.69 -14.28
N GLY A 470 27.19 30.42 -14.08
CA GLY A 470 26.35 29.66 -14.99
C GLY A 470 26.55 28.16 -14.92
N PRO A 471 26.03 27.40 -15.89
CA PRO A 471 26.07 25.93 -15.91
C PRO A 471 27.46 25.33 -15.80
N GLU A 472 28.50 26.06 -16.28
CA GLU A 472 29.90 25.63 -16.23
C GLU A 472 30.42 25.46 -14.82
N VAL A 473 30.00 26.31 -13.89
CA VAL A 473 30.34 26.18 -12.45
C VAL A 473 29.79 24.83 -11.88
N GLY A 474 28.52 24.48 -12.23
CA GLY A 474 27.95 23.21 -11.84
C GLY A 474 28.72 22.04 -12.44
N ARG A 475 29.01 22.07 -13.74
CA ARG A 475 29.78 21.04 -14.45
C ARG A 475 31.14 20.76 -13.80
N LEU A 476 31.86 21.80 -13.40
CA LEU A 476 33.15 21.64 -12.75
C LEU A 476 33.03 21.09 -11.33
N LEU A 477 32.01 21.51 -10.56
CA LEU A 477 31.74 20.93 -9.23
C LEU A 477 31.34 19.46 -9.33
N ASP A 478 30.48 19.08 -10.27
CA ASP A 478 30.10 17.69 -10.50
C ASP A 478 31.33 16.85 -10.89
N ALA A 479 32.21 17.36 -11.76
CA ALA A 479 33.44 16.68 -12.11
C ALA A 479 34.42 16.54 -10.92
N CYS A 480 34.51 17.54 -10.04
CA CYS A 480 35.26 17.44 -8.80
C CYS A 480 34.66 16.36 -7.87
N LEU A 481 33.34 16.32 -7.73
CA LEU A 481 32.65 15.30 -6.94
C LEU A 481 32.94 13.89 -7.49
N ASP A 482 32.81 13.71 -8.81
CA ASP A 482 33.14 12.44 -9.48
C ASP A 482 34.58 12.00 -9.21
N ALA A 483 35.53 12.97 -9.22
CA ALA A 483 36.94 12.69 -8.95
C ALA A 483 37.17 12.27 -7.48
N VAL A 484 36.44 12.86 -6.51
CA VAL A 484 36.49 12.48 -5.09
C VAL A 484 35.86 11.09 -4.90
N ILE A 485 34.69 10.85 -5.48
CA ILE A 485 33.99 9.55 -5.37
C ILE A 485 34.87 8.43 -5.98
N ASP A 486 35.60 8.75 -7.06
CA ASP A 486 36.49 7.83 -7.74
C ASP A 486 37.88 7.72 -7.07
N GLU A 487 38.10 8.43 -5.96
CA GLU A 487 39.36 8.48 -5.20
C GLU A 487 40.56 8.93 -6.06
N ARG A 488 40.28 9.71 -7.11
CA ARG A 488 41.31 10.28 -8.00
C ARG A 488 41.89 11.57 -7.42
N VAL A 489 41.11 12.28 -6.63
CA VAL A 489 41.47 13.53 -5.97
C VAL A 489 40.92 13.52 -4.54
N PRO A 490 41.71 13.85 -3.51
CA PRO A 490 41.18 13.96 -2.15
C PRO A 490 40.24 15.15 -2.06
N ASN A 491 39.30 15.08 -1.08
CA ASN A 491 38.38 16.19 -0.80
C ASN A 491 39.10 17.30 -0.02
N GLU A 492 40.14 17.83 -0.59
CA GLU A 492 40.96 18.93 -0.05
C GLU A 492 40.90 20.13 -0.98
N ARG A 493 40.84 21.34 -0.39
CA ARG A 493 40.56 22.56 -1.13
C ARG A 493 41.56 22.83 -2.24
N GLU A 494 42.87 22.70 -1.96
CA GLU A 494 43.93 22.98 -2.90
C GLU A 494 43.93 22.02 -4.09
N GLU A 495 43.74 20.73 -3.79
CA GLU A 495 43.72 19.66 -4.77
C GLU A 495 42.50 19.77 -5.70
N LEU A 496 41.33 20.07 -5.14
CA LEU A 496 40.12 20.25 -5.92
C LEU A 496 40.14 21.48 -6.81
N LEU A 497 40.73 22.60 -6.36
CA LEU A 497 40.88 23.79 -7.18
C LEU A 497 41.89 23.58 -8.30
N ALA A 498 42.99 22.88 -8.03
CA ALA A 498 43.96 22.50 -9.06
C ALA A 498 43.34 21.58 -10.12
N PHE A 499 42.54 20.62 -9.71
CA PHE A 499 41.81 19.71 -10.58
C PHE A 499 40.78 20.47 -11.47
N ALA A 500 39.99 21.36 -10.85
CA ALA A 500 39.00 22.17 -11.57
C ALA A 500 39.66 23.10 -12.60
N GLU A 501 40.81 23.72 -12.25
CA GLU A 501 41.55 24.58 -13.15
C GLU A 501 42.13 23.79 -14.32
N LYS A 502 42.66 22.58 -14.10
CA LYS A 502 43.12 21.67 -15.17
C LYS A 502 41.99 21.37 -16.16
N LEU A 503 40.80 20.93 -15.65
CA LEU A 503 39.65 20.64 -16.50
C LEU A 503 39.18 21.85 -17.31
N ARG A 504 39.21 23.05 -16.72
CA ARG A 504 38.86 24.29 -17.41
C ARG A 504 39.79 24.55 -18.61
N ARG A 505 41.11 24.35 -18.44
CA ARG A 505 42.10 24.55 -19.50
C ARG A 505 41.96 23.51 -20.63
N GLU A 506 41.55 22.31 -20.34
CA GLU A 506 41.34 21.24 -21.32
C GLU A 506 40.07 21.45 -22.15
N THR A 507 39.13 22.28 -21.67
CA THR A 507 37.82 22.52 -22.33
C THR A 507 37.75 23.90 -23.01
N SER A 508 38.73 24.79 -22.79
CA SER A 508 38.89 26.11 -23.44
C SER A 508 39.77 26.00 -24.67
#